data_0f07d89092d614477367dd17ae6dcf10
#
_entry.id   0f07d89092d614477367dd17ae6dcf10
#
_cell.length_a   1.000
_cell.length_b   1.000
_cell.length_c   1.000
_cell.angle_alpha   90.00
_cell.angle_beta   90.00
_cell.angle_gamma   90.00
#
_symmetry.space_group_name_H-M   'P 1'
#
loop_
_entity.id
_entity.type
_entity.pdbx_description
1 polymer ?
#
loop_
_entity_poly.entity_id
_entity_poly.type
_entity_poly.pdbx_seq_one_letter_code
_entity_poly.pdbx_strand_id
1 'polypeptide(L)'
;MKTIKILLVLVILFLSIACSEPPEITEITTSSGEINVMVDPVQTSTSAPSFTLKAGGYDWTITPQAEYTIHAEVKSVRTYRSGWDSILSPVDFALAWQGLTEAETRDHITYSQRNRWYYYHYSSQSPYDKSYIIRHSANNHILPATENVKRAVLTVKERDRIRLLGFLVNVDGVDESGRKVWWRTSLSRSDEGNHSCEVFWVTEVQEGNKIYR
;
A
#
# COMPACT_ATOMS: atom_id res chain seq x y z
N MET A 1 -75.99 -15.12 21.36
CA MET A 1 -74.81 -14.28 21.24
C MET A 1 -73.61 -15.13 20.81
N LYS A 2 -73.16 -15.06 19.56
CA LYS A 2 -72.00 -15.80 19.04
C LYS A 2 -70.77 -14.89 19.11
N THR A 3 -69.79 -15.27 19.93
CA THR A 3 -68.52 -14.54 20.10
C THR A 3 -67.57 -14.90 18.96
N ILE A 4 -67.27 -13.96 18.09
CA ILE A 4 -66.29 -14.12 17.02
C ILE A 4 -64.88 -13.88 17.62
N LYS A 5 -64.07 -14.93 17.65
CA LYS A 5 -62.63 -14.79 17.98
C LYS A 5 -61.87 -14.39 16.73
N ILE A 6 -61.36 -13.15 16.72
CA ILE A 6 -60.48 -12.66 15.68
C ILE A 6 -59.07 -13.17 15.99
N LEU A 7 -58.57 -14.07 15.11
CA LEU A 7 -57.20 -14.54 15.16
C LEU A 7 -56.29 -13.57 14.43
N LEU A 8 -55.50 -12.84 15.18
CA LEU A 8 -54.53 -11.90 14.63
C LEU A 8 -53.28 -12.69 14.21
N VAL A 9 -53.10 -12.90 12.90
CA VAL A 9 -51.90 -13.56 12.36
C VAL A 9 -50.86 -12.48 12.18
N LEU A 10 -49.83 -12.48 13.03
CA LEU A 10 -48.68 -11.64 12.95
C LEU A 10 -47.74 -12.21 11.89
N VAL A 11 -47.70 -11.63 10.68
CA VAL A 11 -46.72 -11.98 9.64
C VAL A 11 -45.43 -11.24 9.96
N ILE A 12 -44.45 -11.94 10.54
CA ILE A 12 -43.12 -11.43 10.75
C ILE A 12 -42.37 -11.56 9.42
N LEU A 13 -42.21 -10.46 8.71
CA LEU A 13 -41.38 -10.38 7.53
C LEU A 13 -39.90 -10.37 7.96
N PHE A 14 -39.22 -11.52 7.89
CA PHE A 14 -37.77 -11.55 7.99
C PHE A 14 -37.17 -10.92 6.73
N LEU A 15 -36.76 -9.64 6.81
CA LEU A 15 -35.83 -9.06 5.85
C LEU A 15 -34.47 -9.76 6.11
N SER A 16 -34.16 -10.77 5.32
CA SER A 16 -32.79 -11.25 5.19
C SER A 16 -31.96 -10.16 4.51
N ILE A 17 -31.25 -9.36 5.31
CA ILE A 17 -30.15 -8.53 4.81
C ILE A 17 -29.10 -9.55 4.35
N ALA A 18 -29.06 -9.80 3.06
CA ALA A 18 -27.95 -10.52 2.44
C ALA A 18 -26.71 -9.61 2.62
N CYS A 19 -25.94 -9.82 3.69
CA CYS A 19 -24.58 -9.36 3.74
C CYS A 19 -23.87 -10.09 2.61
N SER A 20 -23.66 -9.41 1.48
CA SER A 20 -22.73 -9.89 0.47
C SER A 20 -21.36 -9.94 1.13
N GLU A 21 -20.79 -11.14 1.23
CA GLU A 21 -19.41 -11.27 1.66
C GLU A 21 -18.53 -10.39 0.77
N PRO A 22 -17.53 -9.69 1.35
CA PRO A 22 -16.61 -8.91 0.52
C PRO A 22 -15.96 -9.84 -0.50
N PRO A 23 -15.79 -9.39 -1.76
CA PRO A 23 -15.22 -10.23 -2.80
C PRO A 23 -13.85 -10.74 -2.36
N GLU A 24 -13.63 -12.03 -2.56
CA GLU A 24 -12.41 -12.72 -2.17
C GLU A 24 -11.20 -12.18 -2.96
N ILE A 25 -10.01 -12.21 -2.35
CA ILE A 25 -8.75 -11.90 -3.03
C ILE A 25 -8.50 -12.99 -4.06
N THR A 26 -8.35 -12.60 -5.32
CA THR A 26 -8.14 -13.54 -6.41
C THR A 26 -6.66 -13.58 -6.80
N GLU A 27 -6.02 -14.72 -6.58
CA GLU A 27 -4.70 -15.01 -7.15
C GLU A 27 -4.84 -15.10 -8.69
N ILE A 28 -4.04 -14.32 -9.42
CA ILE A 28 -4.11 -14.30 -10.89
C ILE A 28 -3.22 -15.38 -11.49
N THR A 29 -2.06 -15.59 -10.87
CA THR A 29 -1.09 -16.59 -11.33
C THR A 29 -0.14 -16.99 -10.20
N THR A 30 0.45 -18.16 -10.36
CA THR A 30 1.53 -18.60 -9.48
C THR A 30 2.86 -18.21 -10.12
N SER A 31 3.67 -17.43 -9.41
CA SER A 31 5.01 -17.08 -9.86
C SER A 31 5.97 -18.26 -9.69
N SER A 32 6.83 -18.45 -10.67
CA SER A 32 7.99 -19.35 -10.56
C SER A 32 9.22 -18.65 -9.96
N GLY A 33 9.16 -17.33 -9.78
CA GLY A 33 10.30 -16.51 -9.33
C GLY A 33 10.31 -16.33 -7.83
N GLU A 34 11.47 -16.56 -7.21
CA GLU A 34 11.72 -16.23 -5.81
C GLU A 34 11.77 -14.70 -5.62
N ILE A 35 11.25 -14.22 -4.47
CA ILE A 35 11.38 -12.82 -4.08
C ILE A 35 12.79 -12.62 -3.53
N ASN A 36 13.67 -12.06 -4.34
CA ASN A 36 15.07 -11.82 -3.98
C ASN A 36 15.24 -10.44 -3.34
N VAL A 37 15.18 -10.36 -2.02
CA VAL A 37 15.36 -9.12 -1.28
C VAL A 37 16.81 -8.60 -1.23
N MET A 38 17.77 -9.33 -1.83
CA MET A 38 19.19 -8.93 -1.87
C MET A 38 19.54 -8.06 -3.08
N VAL A 39 18.56 -7.69 -3.90
CA VAL A 39 18.74 -6.79 -5.05
C VAL A 39 18.20 -5.40 -4.76
N ASP A 40 18.79 -4.40 -5.41
CA ASP A 40 18.26 -3.05 -5.35
C ASP A 40 16.94 -2.94 -6.12
N PRO A 41 16.05 -2.02 -5.74
CA PRO A 41 14.89 -1.67 -6.54
C PRO A 41 15.29 -1.21 -7.94
N VAL A 42 14.53 -1.65 -8.93
CA VAL A 42 14.71 -1.23 -10.32
C VAL A 42 13.77 -0.07 -10.62
N GLN A 43 14.34 1.05 -11.05
CA GLN A 43 13.63 2.26 -11.46
C GLN A 43 14.07 2.64 -12.86
N THR A 44 13.12 2.72 -13.79
CA THR A 44 13.38 3.09 -15.19
C THR A 44 12.49 4.24 -15.63
N SER A 45 12.96 5.04 -16.59
CA SER A 45 12.13 6.09 -17.16
C SER A 45 10.88 5.51 -17.81
N THR A 46 9.78 6.26 -17.78
CA THR A 46 8.51 5.85 -18.38
C THR A 46 7.99 6.89 -19.36
N SER A 47 7.29 6.43 -20.39
CA SER A 47 6.47 7.24 -21.28
C SER A 47 4.97 7.02 -21.07
N ALA A 48 4.59 6.35 -19.99
CA ALA A 48 3.19 6.10 -19.67
C ALA A 48 2.44 7.43 -19.50
N PRO A 49 1.28 7.61 -20.16
CA PRO A 49 0.53 8.86 -20.09
C PRO A 49 -0.08 9.05 -18.69
N SER A 50 -0.33 10.31 -18.34
CA SER A 50 -1.16 10.63 -17.19
C SER A 50 -2.59 10.13 -17.41
N PHE A 51 -3.25 9.74 -16.33
CA PHE A 51 -4.63 9.30 -16.37
C PHE A 51 -5.43 9.92 -15.21
N THR A 52 -6.75 9.87 -15.31
CA THR A 52 -7.66 10.43 -14.30
C THR A 52 -8.53 9.35 -13.70
N LEU A 53 -8.93 9.54 -12.45
CA LEU A 53 -9.93 8.72 -11.77
C LEU A 53 -10.74 9.57 -10.79
N LYS A 54 -11.95 9.11 -10.46
CA LYS A 54 -12.80 9.74 -9.46
C LYS A 54 -12.89 8.85 -8.22
N ALA A 55 -12.53 9.39 -7.07
CA ALA A 55 -12.64 8.68 -5.80
C ALA A 55 -12.79 9.65 -4.64
N GLY A 56 -13.65 9.31 -3.66
CA GLY A 56 -13.80 10.05 -2.41
C GLY A 56 -14.20 11.53 -2.58
N GLY A 57 -14.94 11.88 -3.62
CA GLY A 57 -15.35 13.26 -3.93
C GLY A 57 -14.25 14.12 -4.56
N TYR A 58 -13.20 13.50 -5.08
CA TYR A 58 -12.12 14.16 -5.82
C TYR A 58 -12.04 13.68 -7.25
N ASP A 59 -11.68 14.58 -8.15
CA ASP A 59 -11.13 14.29 -9.48
C ASP A 59 -9.61 14.25 -9.34
N TRP A 60 -9.04 13.06 -9.55
CA TRP A 60 -7.60 12.80 -9.42
C TRP A 60 -6.93 12.73 -10.77
N THR A 61 -5.74 13.33 -10.87
CA THR A 61 -4.82 13.14 -11.99
C THR A 61 -3.59 12.42 -11.45
N ILE A 62 -3.27 11.25 -12.01
CA ILE A 62 -2.11 10.44 -11.68
C ILE A 62 -1.12 10.54 -12.83
N THR A 63 0.09 10.99 -12.53
CA THR A 63 1.15 11.20 -13.52
C THR A 63 2.33 10.28 -13.22
N PRO A 64 2.52 9.20 -13.99
CA PRO A 64 3.68 8.32 -13.87
C PRO A 64 4.99 9.10 -14.07
N GLN A 65 5.97 8.85 -13.20
CA GLN A 65 7.29 9.46 -13.21
C GLN A 65 8.37 8.44 -13.58
N ALA A 66 8.20 7.20 -13.14
CA ALA A 66 9.10 6.09 -13.43
C ALA A 66 8.36 4.76 -13.31
N GLU A 67 8.76 3.76 -14.08
CA GLU A 67 8.45 2.37 -13.78
C GLU A 67 9.25 1.94 -12.55
N TYR A 68 8.65 1.13 -11.69
CA TYR A 68 9.28 0.75 -10.44
C TYR A 68 8.97 -0.69 -10.06
N THR A 69 10.03 -1.43 -9.75
CA THR A 69 9.95 -2.78 -9.21
C THR A 69 10.82 -2.87 -7.97
N ILE A 70 10.24 -3.37 -6.88
CA ILE A 70 10.96 -3.57 -5.63
C ILE A 70 10.70 -4.97 -5.07
N HIS A 71 11.78 -5.64 -4.65
CA HIS A 71 11.75 -6.83 -3.81
C HIS A 71 12.22 -6.42 -2.42
N ALA A 72 11.39 -6.57 -1.42
CA ALA A 72 11.72 -6.08 -0.08
C ALA A 72 11.13 -6.92 1.03
N GLU A 73 11.72 -6.79 2.22
CA GLU A 73 11.12 -7.20 3.48
C GLU A 73 10.35 -6.01 4.07
N VAL A 74 9.13 -6.25 4.50
CA VAL A 74 8.29 -5.25 5.15
C VAL A 74 8.74 -5.06 6.59
N LYS A 75 9.20 -3.86 6.93
CA LYS A 75 9.71 -3.51 8.26
C LYS A 75 8.65 -2.91 9.17
N SER A 76 7.66 -2.26 8.59
CA SER A 76 6.49 -1.72 9.31
C SER A 76 5.33 -1.53 8.34
N VAL A 77 4.12 -1.71 8.85
CA VAL A 77 2.86 -1.52 8.11
C VAL A 77 1.99 -0.51 8.84
N ARG A 78 1.46 0.47 8.12
CA ARG A 78 0.51 1.42 8.69
C ARG A 78 -0.69 1.61 7.78
N THR A 79 -1.87 1.27 8.27
CA THR A 79 -3.13 1.50 7.56
C THR A 79 -3.74 2.85 7.91
N TYR A 80 -4.41 3.46 6.92
CA TYR A 80 -5.08 4.75 7.05
C TYR A 80 -6.54 4.64 6.59
N ARG A 81 -7.46 5.30 7.31
CA ARG A 81 -8.90 5.24 7.05
C ARG A 81 -9.54 6.62 6.96
N SER A 82 -8.75 7.67 7.13
CA SER A 82 -9.22 9.06 7.13
C SER A 82 -8.20 10.00 6.51
N GLY A 83 -8.67 11.14 6.00
CA GLY A 83 -7.86 12.08 5.23
C GLY A 83 -7.99 11.83 3.73
N TRP A 84 -7.76 12.88 2.94
CA TRP A 84 -7.85 12.82 1.48
C TRP A 84 -6.84 11.82 0.88
N ASP A 85 -5.70 11.69 1.50
CA ASP A 85 -4.60 10.80 1.12
C ASP A 85 -4.94 9.31 1.29
N SER A 86 -5.79 8.97 2.30
CA SER A 86 -6.22 7.59 2.52
C SER A 86 -7.20 7.07 1.46
N ILE A 87 -7.79 7.97 0.68
CA ILE A 87 -8.68 7.62 -0.44
C ILE A 87 -7.90 6.80 -1.48
N LEU A 88 -6.69 7.24 -1.80
CA LEU A 88 -5.83 6.60 -2.78
C LEU A 88 -4.83 5.62 -2.14
N SER A 89 -4.28 5.96 -0.96
CA SER A 89 -3.29 5.15 -0.28
C SER A 89 -3.81 4.66 1.08
N PRO A 90 -4.47 3.50 1.12
CA PRO A 90 -5.01 2.94 2.36
C PRO A 90 -3.94 2.36 3.29
N VAL A 91 -2.71 2.16 2.81
CA VAL A 91 -1.61 1.58 3.57
C VAL A 91 -0.27 2.14 3.13
N ASP A 92 0.62 2.33 4.08
CA ASP A 92 2.04 2.62 3.86
C ASP A 92 2.89 1.44 4.32
N PHE A 93 3.94 1.15 3.57
CA PHE A 93 4.96 0.16 3.92
C PHE A 93 6.31 0.84 4.13
N ALA A 94 6.92 0.63 5.29
CA ALA A 94 8.36 0.80 5.44
C ALA A 94 9.03 -0.45 4.89
N LEU A 95 9.70 -0.35 3.76
CA LEU A 95 10.34 -1.44 3.05
C LEU A 95 11.86 -1.37 3.23
N ALA A 96 12.52 -2.53 3.30
CA ALA A 96 13.96 -2.61 3.31
C ALA A 96 14.45 -3.80 2.47
N TRP A 97 15.67 -3.69 1.96
CA TRP A 97 16.30 -4.68 1.11
C TRP A 97 17.78 -4.84 1.43
N GLN A 98 18.44 -5.78 0.78
CA GLN A 98 19.84 -6.16 1.00
C GLN A 98 20.13 -6.46 2.47
N GLY A 99 21.26 -6.03 3.00
CA GLY A 99 21.71 -6.32 4.34
C GLY A 99 20.73 -5.95 5.45
N LEU A 100 19.82 -5.00 5.23
CA LEU A 100 18.78 -4.67 6.22
C LEU A 100 17.74 -5.78 6.40
N THR A 101 17.74 -6.82 5.56
CA THR A 101 16.85 -7.99 5.68
C THR A 101 17.48 -9.16 6.43
N GLU A 102 18.75 -9.06 6.79
CA GLU A 102 19.50 -10.06 7.53
C GLU A 102 18.98 -10.17 8.98
N ALA A 103 19.05 -11.39 9.52
CA ALA A 103 18.55 -11.66 10.87
C ALA A 103 19.24 -10.83 11.95
N GLU A 104 20.56 -10.61 11.78
CA GLU A 104 21.42 -9.87 12.72
C GLU A 104 21.02 -8.40 12.86
N THR A 105 20.38 -7.82 11.84
CA THR A 105 19.96 -6.41 11.90
C THR A 105 18.72 -6.18 12.78
N ARG A 106 17.92 -7.23 13.03
CA ARG A 106 16.61 -7.12 13.70
C ARG A 106 16.68 -6.61 15.12
N ASP A 107 17.74 -6.98 15.84
CA ASP A 107 17.93 -6.57 17.23
C ASP A 107 18.55 -5.17 17.34
N HIS A 108 19.05 -4.65 16.23
CA HIS A 108 19.81 -3.40 16.21
C HIS A 108 19.10 -2.27 15.48
N ILE A 109 18.14 -2.58 14.57
CA ILE A 109 17.44 -1.59 13.77
C ILE A 109 15.93 -1.84 13.89
N THR A 110 15.20 -0.84 14.37
CA THR A 110 13.74 -0.88 14.51
C THR A 110 13.10 0.18 13.64
N TYR A 111 11.90 -0.10 13.15
CA TYR A 111 11.13 0.79 12.28
C TYR A 111 9.76 1.08 12.88
N SER A 112 9.24 2.27 12.63
CA SER A 112 7.88 2.67 13.00
C SER A 112 7.33 3.68 12.02
N GLN A 113 6.00 3.83 11.98
CA GLN A 113 5.33 4.78 11.07
C GLN A 113 4.28 5.61 11.80
N ARG A 114 4.24 6.91 11.49
CA ARG A 114 3.23 7.84 12.01
C ARG A 114 3.05 9.03 11.06
N ASN A 115 1.82 9.43 10.78
CA ASN A 115 1.49 10.61 9.98
C ASN A 115 2.16 10.59 8.58
N ARG A 116 2.13 9.44 7.90
CA ARG A 116 2.73 9.22 6.59
C ARG A 116 4.27 9.23 6.56
N TRP A 117 4.90 9.31 7.72
CA TRP A 117 6.35 9.23 7.86
C TRP A 117 6.75 7.87 8.41
N TYR A 118 7.93 7.38 7.99
CA TYR A 118 8.60 6.30 8.69
C TYR A 118 9.77 6.85 9.50
N TYR A 119 10.09 6.13 10.57
CA TYR A 119 11.16 6.42 11.50
C TYR A 119 11.94 5.15 11.70
N TYR A 120 13.25 5.26 11.77
CA TYR A 120 14.10 4.17 12.20
C TYR A 120 14.95 4.59 13.39
N HIS A 121 15.25 3.62 14.23
CA HIS A 121 16.21 3.75 15.32
C HIS A 121 17.22 2.64 15.17
N TYR A 122 18.50 2.94 15.33
CA TYR A 122 19.56 1.96 15.28
C TYR A 122 20.52 2.12 16.47
N SER A 123 21.00 0.99 17.01
CA SER A 123 21.96 0.96 18.12
C SER A 123 23.39 1.19 17.62
N SER A 124 24.28 1.50 18.55
CA SER A 124 25.74 1.59 18.24
C SER A 124 26.36 0.26 17.81
N GLN A 125 25.67 -0.86 18.01
CA GLN A 125 26.09 -2.20 17.60
C GLN A 125 25.50 -2.61 16.25
N SER A 126 24.75 -1.73 15.61
CA SER A 126 24.21 -1.99 14.26
C SER A 126 25.35 -2.25 13.28
N PRO A 127 25.27 -3.31 12.44
CA PRO A 127 26.28 -3.57 11.41
C PRO A 127 26.25 -2.53 10.28
N TYR A 128 25.19 -1.71 10.23
CA TYR A 128 24.97 -0.70 9.19
C TYR A 128 24.81 0.69 9.79
N ASP A 129 25.45 1.66 9.18
CA ASP A 129 25.35 3.07 9.53
C ASP A 129 24.06 3.74 8.98
N LYS A 130 23.84 4.99 9.39
CA LYS A 130 22.71 5.79 8.93
C LYS A 130 22.63 5.87 7.41
N SER A 131 23.76 6.05 6.74
CA SER A 131 23.84 6.22 5.30
C SER A 131 23.41 4.94 4.55
N TYR A 132 23.78 3.79 5.08
CA TYR A 132 23.34 2.51 4.54
C TYR A 132 21.83 2.31 4.72
N ILE A 133 21.31 2.61 5.94
CA ILE A 133 19.88 2.48 6.24
C ILE A 133 19.05 3.33 5.26
N ILE A 134 19.42 4.59 5.04
CA ILE A 134 18.72 5.51 4.13
C ILE A 134 18.69 4.94 2.71
N ARG A 135 19.79 4.40 2.21
CA ARG A 135 19.87 3.90 0.83
C ARG A 135 19.19 2.55 0.60
N HIS A 136 18.92 1.79 1.68
CA HIS A 136 18.36 0.44 1.59
C HIS A 136 17.03 0.27 2.33
N SER A 137 16.39 1.40 2.69
CA SER A 137 15.00 1.39 3.17
C SER A 137 14.26 2.63 2.70
N ALA A 138 12.94 2.51 2.56
CA ALA A 138 12.09 3.59 2.11
C ALA A 138 10.67 3.45 2.66
N ASN A 139 9.96 4.57 2.82
CA ASN A 139 8.54 4.58 3.09
C ASN A 139 7.77 4.70 1.77
N ASN A 140 6.93 3.72 1.51
CA ASN A 140 6.14 3.66 0.30
C ASN A 140 4.66 3.88 0.63
N HIS A 141 4.07 4.93 0.08
CA HIS A 141 2.63 5.15 0.08
C HIS A 141 2.02 4.30 -1.02
N ILE A 142 1.27 3.26 -0.67
CA ILE A 142 0.77 2.27 -1.62
C ILE A 142 -0.57 2.73 -2.20
N LEU A 143 -0.59 3.02 -3.50
CA LEU A 143 -1.78 3.34 -4.28
C LEU A 143 -2.15 2.11 -5.11
N PRO A 144 -3.08 1.25 -4.67
CA PRO A 144 -3.43 0.04 -5.39
C PRO A 144 -4.21 0.36 -6.67
N ALA A 145 -3.76 -0.19 -7.80
CA ALA A 145 -4.36 0.06 -9.12
C ALA A 145 -5.74 -0.59 -9.29
N THR A 146 -5.99 -1.69 -8.60
CA THR A 146 -7.23 -2.45 -8.66
C THR A 146 -7.73 -2.79 -7.26
N GLU A 147 -9.01 -3.15 -7.13
CA GLU A 147 -9.55 -3.59 -5.85
C GLU A 147 -8.93 -4.92 -5.40
N ASN A 148 -8.51 -5.78 -6.34
CA ASN A 148 -7.80 -7.01 -6.01
C ASN A 148 -6.42 -6.74 -5.41
N VAL A 149 -5.63 -5.86 -6.02
CA VAL A 149 -4.34 -5.40 -5.47
C VAL A 149 -4.54 -4.74 -4.10
N LYS A 150 -5.59 -3.93 -3.95
CA LYS A 150 -5.92 -3.28 -2.66
C LYS A 150 -6.17 -4.30 -1.55
N ARG A 151 -6.96 -5.34 -1.83
CA ARG A 151 -7.19 -6.40 -0.84
C ARG A 151 -5.90 -7.15 -0.51
N ALA A 152 -5.08 -7.46 -1.52
CA ALA A 152 -3.80 -8.14 -1.32
C ALA A 152 -2.85 -7.31 -0.45
N VAL A 153 -2.60 -6.04 -0.76
CA VAL A 153 -1.69 -5.19 0.04
C VAL A 153 -2.17 -5.00 1.48
N LEU A 154 -3.48 -5.08 1.73
CA LEU A 154 -4.04 -4.99 3.08
C LEU A 154 -3.86 -6.25 3.93
N THR A 155 -3.44 -7.40 3.33
CA THR A 155 -3.09 -8.62 4.07
C THR A 155 -1.62 -8.70 4.44
N VAL A 156 -0.77 -7.91 3.81
CA VAL A 156 0.69 -7.86 4.05
C VAL A 156 0.99 -7.47 5.49
N LYS A 157 1.97 -8.15 6.09
CA LYS A 157 2.38 -7.96 7.48
C LYS A 157 3.87 -7.63 7.58
N GLU A 158 4.28 -7.17 8.74
CA GLU A 158 5.70 -7.03 9.07
C GLU A 158 6.43 -8.37 8.91
N ARG A 159 7.62 -8.31 8.34
CA ARG A 159 8.51 -9.43 7.97
C ARG A 159 8.10 -10.23 6.74
N ASP A 160 6.97 -9.92 6.12
CA ASP A 160 6.67 -10.49 4.81
C ASP A 160 7.71 -10.02 3.79
N ARG A 161 8.10 -10.95 2.91
CA ARG A 161 8.88 -10.62 1.72
C ARG A 161 7.94 -10.51 0.55
N ILE A 162 7.96 -9.35 -0.09
CA ILE A 162 7.06 -9.01 -1.18
C ILE A 162 7.82 -8.49 -2.39
N ARG A 163 7.21 -8.67 -3.56
CA ARG A 163 7.59 -7.93 -4.76
C ARG A 163 6.41 -7.05 -5.17
N LEU A 164 6.69 -5.79 -5.43
CA LEU A 164 5.72 -4.84 -5.94
C LEU A 164 6.18 -4.33 -7.30
N LEU A 165 5.24 -4.23 -8.25
CA LEU A 165 5.44 -3.64 -9.56
C LEU A 165 4.43 -2.53 -9.81
N GLY A 166 4.84 -1.53 -10.58
CA GLY A 166 3.98 -0.43 -11.02
C GLY A 166 4.77 0.82 -11.35
N PHE A 167 4.28 1.97 -10.88
CA PHE A 167 4.85 3.26 -11.21
C PHE A 167 5.04 4.12 -9.97
N LEU A 168 6.16 4.81 -9.87
CA LEU A 168 6.26 5.99 -9.02
C LEU A 168 5.49 7.12 -9.68
N VAL A 169 4.59 7.77 -8.92
CA VAL A 169 3.63 8.72 -9.50
C VAL A 169 3.59 10.05 -8.74
N ASN A 170 3.28 11.12 -9.47
CA ASN A 170 2.77 12.35 -8.90
C ASN A 170 1.24 12.30 -8.93
N VAL A 171 0.62 12.85 -7.90
CA VAL A 171 -0.84 12.90 -7.74
C VAL A 171 -1.27 14.34 -7.58
N ASP A 172 -2.31 14.74 -8.32
CA ASP A 172 -3.03 15.99 -8.15
C ASP A 172 -4.53 15.68 -8.00
N GLY A 173 -5.18 16.28 -7.02
CA GLY A 173 -6.60 16.10 -6.76
C GLY A 173 -7.32 17.42 -6.61
N VAL A 174 -8.57 17.49 -7.10
CA VAL A 174 -9.47 18.64 -6.93
C VAL A 174 -10.80 18.12 -6.43
N ASP A 175 -11.28 18.62 -5.30
CA ASP A 175 -12.61 18.26 -4.79
C ASP A 175 -13.72 19.13 -5.42
N GLU A 176 -14.98 18.78 -5.14
CA GLU A 176 -16.15 19.50 -5.65
C GLU A 176 -16.19 20.99 -5.22
N SER A 177 -15.52 21.37 -4.13
CA SER A 177 -15.40 22.76 -3.68
C SER A 177 -14.28 23.53 -4.39
N GLY A 178 -13.48 22.86 -5.22
CA GLY A 178 -12.32 23.43 -5.89
C GLY A 178 -11.04 23.40 -5.05
N ARG A 179 -11.06 22.75 -3.87
CA ARG A 179 -9.87 22.59 -3.04
C ARG A 179 -8.91 21.64 -3.72
N LYS A 180 -7.64 22.07 -3.84
CA LYS A 180 -6.55 21.32 -4.46
C LYS A 180 -5.72 20.61 -3.40
N VAL A 181 -5.36 19.38 -3.70
CA VAL A 181 -4.40 18.57 -2.95
C VAL A 181 -3.39 17.98 -3.91
N TRP A 182 -2.20 17.66 -3.42
CA TRP A 182 -1.17 17.08 -4.26
C TRP A 182 -0.22 16.20 -3.45
N TRP A 183 0.42 15.26 -4.13
CA TRP A 183 1.44 14.37 -3.59
C TRP A 183 2.53 14.15 -4.63
N ARG A 184 3.80 14.22 -4.23
CA ARG A 184 4.94 14.06 -5.13
C ARG A 184 5.80 12.92 -4.65
N THR A 185 6.11 12.00 -5.58
CA THR A 185 6.99 10.89 -5.29
C THR A 185 8.45 11.33 -5.25
N SER A 186 9.25 10.70 -4.38
CA SER A 186 10.70 10.71 -4.56
C SER A 186 11.10 9.86 -5.76
N LEU A 187 12.22 10.24 -6.41
CA LEU A 187 12.93 9.46 -7.41
C LEU A 187 14.38 9.19 -6.98
N SER A 188 14.75 9.56 -5.76
CA SER A 188 16.09 9.42 -5.17
C SER A 188 16.12 8.33 -4.12
N ARG A 189 17.29 7.70 -3.94
CA ARG A 189 17.56 6.74 -2.88
C ARG A 189 18.42 7.31 -1.75
N SER A 190 18.77 8.58 -1.84
CA SER A 190 19.66 9.24 -0.88
C SER A 190 19.06 10.48 -0.23
N ASP A 191 17.79 10.77 -0.52
CA ASP A 191 17.08 11.90 0.07
C ASP A 191 16.50 11.56 1.46
N GLU A 192 16.35 12.59 2.26
CA GLU A 192 15.77 12.54 3.59
C GLU A 192 14.79 13.69 3.79
N GLY A 193 13.84 13.52 4.69
CA GLY A 193 12.90 14.57 5.07
C GLY A 193 11.70 14.67 4.13
N ASN A 194 11.20 15.89 3.93
CA ASN A 194 10.01 16.12 3.10
C ASN A 194 10.25 15.67 1.67
N HIS A 195 9.27 14.93 1.11
CA HIS A 195 9.28 14.40 -0.26
C HIS A 195 10.28 13.27 -0.52
N SER A 196 10.82 12.62 0.52
CA SER A 196 11.69 11.44 0.40
C SER A 196 10.93 10.11 0.37
N CYS A 197 9.59 10.13 0.41
CA CYS A 197 8.79 8.91 0.31
C CYS A 197 8.38 8.62 -1.13
N GLU A 198 8.26 7.34 -1.47
CA GLU A 198 7.71 6.89 -2.72
C GLU A 198 6.18 6.97 -2.69
N VAL A 199 5.58 7.56 -3.72
CA VAL A 199 4.15 7.47 -4.01
C VAL A 199 3.99 6.44 -5.11
N PHE A 200 3.55 5.24 -4.76
CA PHE A 200 3.67 4.06 -5.58
C PHE A 200 2.31 3.54 -6.05
N TRP A 201 2.01 3.73 -7.33
CA TRP A 201 0.88 3.13 -8.01
C TRP A 201 1.18 1.67 -8.31
N VAL A 202 0.67 0.76 -7.48
CA VAL A 202 0.98 -0.67 -7.52
C VAL A 202 -0.01 -1.40 -8.41
N THR A 203 0.49 -2.00 -9.48
CA THR A 203 -0.29 -2.78 -10.43
C THR A 203 -0.21 -4.29 -10.18
N GLU A 204 0.83 -4.74 -9.47
CA GLU A 204 1.04 -6.15 -9.13
C GLU A 204 1.69 -6.28 -7.75
N VAL A 205 1.20 -7.26 -7.00
CA VAL A 205 1.78 -7.71 -5.73
C VAL A 205 2.10 -9.18 -5.83
N GLN A 206 3.31 -9.57 -5.43
CA GLN A 206 3.67 -10.95 -5.20
C GLN A 206 3.97 -11.19 -3.72
N GLU A 207 3.31 -12.22 -3.16
CA GLU A 207 3.58 -12.79 -1.83
C GLU A 207 3.93 -14.27 -1.98
N GLY A 208 5.14 -14.66 -1.60
CA GLY A 208 5.63 -16.01 -1.85
C GLY A 208 5.55 -16.36 -3.34
N ASN A 209 4.77 -17.39 -3.68
CA ASN A 209 4.54 -17.81 -5.07
C ASN A 209 3.22 -17.30 -5.68
N LYS A 210 2.48 -16.46 -4.98
CA LYS A 210 1.18 -15.92 -5.43
C LYS A 210 1.32 -14.51 -5.99
N ILE A 211 0.65 -14.25 -7.11
CA ILE A 211 0.61 -12.94 -7.76
C ILE A 211 -0.83 -12.43 -7.83
N TYR A 212 -1.00 -11.17 -7.49
CA TYR A 212 -2.28 -10.43 -7.52
C TYR A 212 -2.15 -9.19 -8.42
N ARG A 213 -3.17 -8.99 -9.30
CA ARG A 213 -3.28 -7.84 -10.21
C ARG A 213 -4.64 -7.19 -10.15
#